data_24d9bc001829b81812bd48e5a7686967
#
_entry.id   24d9bc001829b81812bd48e5a7686967
#
_cell.length_a   1.000
_cell.length_b   1.000
_cell.length_c   1.000
_cell.angle_alpha   90.00
_cell.angle_beta   90.00
_cell.angle_gamma   90.00
#
_symmetry.space_group_name_H-M   'P 1'
#
loop_
_entity.id
_entity.type
_entity.pdbx_description
1 polymer ?
#
loop_
_entity_poly.entity_id
_entity_poly.type
_entity_poly.pdbx_seq_one_letter_code
_entity_poly.pdbx_strand_id
1 'polypeptide(L)'
;MMIFALSFQINKLLEDFSFEFIIYLLFLIGMIIFSYINFLKELKNRKYSLLIDKQIIKIYYENDEMEYIKTNNIDYVRFYSIRHRKKGRREKYPTLQIFDIEEKKLAEMTINLNDYYLLKKYFAENNLAINDQYEDF
;
A
#
# COMPACT_ATOMS: atom_id res chain seq x y z
N MET A 1 7.57 46.74 29.48
CA MET A 1 6.13 46.83 29.26
C MET A 1 5.60 45.93 28.15
N MET A 2 6.32 45.68 27.05
CA MET A 2 5.84 44.82 25.94
C MET A 2 5.72 43.31 26.27
N ILE A 3 6.59 42.81 27.11
CA ILE A 3 6.60 41.36 27.49
C ILE A 3 5.37 41.00 28.33
N PHE A 4 4.91 41.87 29.23
CA PHE A 4 3.70 41.67 30.03
C PHE A 4 2.41 41.68 29.19
N ALA A 5 2.34 42.45 28.14
CA ALA A 5 1.18 42.51 27.25
C ALA A 5 1.06 41.21 26.41
N LEU A 6 2.18 40.64 25.97
CA LEU A 6 2.23 39.36 25.25
C LEU A 6 1.82 38.18 26.11
N SER A 7 2.30 38.11 27.35
CA SER A 7 1.93 37.03 28.29
C SER A 7 0.45 37.09 28.67
N PHE A 8 -0.11 38.26 28.80
CA PHE A 8 -1.54 38.45 29.09
C PHE A 8 -2.44 38.03 27.89
N GLN A 9 -2.01 38.34 26.68
CA GLN A 9 -2.72 37.91 25.47
C GLN A 9 -2.64 36.38 25.26
N ILE A 10 -1.50 35.75 25.56
CA ILE A 10 -1.33 34.30 25.47
C ILE A 10 -2.19 33.61 26.51
N ASN A 11 -2.23 34.08 27.74
CA ASN A 11 -3.09 33.52 28.80
C ASN A 11 -4.58 33.63 28.45
N LYS A 12 -5.00 34.78 27.91
CA LYS A 12 -6.38 34.98 27.48
C LYS A 12 -6.77 34.10 26.29
N LEU A 13 -5.84 33.85 25.36
CA LEU A 13 -6.01 32.88 24.27
C LEU A 13 -6.11 31.44 24.79
N LEU A 14 -5.41 31.12 25.88
CA LEU A 14 -5.46 29.78 26.48
C LEU A 14 -6.74 29.55 27.31
N GLU A 15 -7.28 30.59 27.93
CA GLU A 15 -8.55 30.53 28.68
C GLU A 15 -9.79 30.41 27.77
N ASP A 16 -9.73 30.95 26.55
CA ASP A 16 -10.80 30.82 25.54
C ASP A 16 -10.75 29.49 24.76
N PHE A 17 -9.75 28.65 24.99
CA PHE A 17 -9.69 27.32 24.40
C PHE A 17 -10.66 26.39 25.13
N SER A 18 -11.88 26.27 24.61
CA SER A 18 -12.84 25.29 25.13
C SER A 18 -12.26 23.88 25.02
N PHE A 19 -12.57 23.02 25.99
CA PHE A 19 -12.17 21.61 26.00
C PHE A 19 -12.56 20.90 24.70
N GLU A 20 -13.65 21.30 24.06
CA GLU A 20 -14.11 20.83 22.78
C GLU A 20 -13.12 21.15 21.64
N PHE A 21 -12.52 22.32 21.67
CA PHE A 21 -11.53 22.70 20.65
C PHE A 21 -10.26 21.86 20.77
N ILE A 22 -9.82 21.54 21.99
CA ILE A 22 -8.67 20.67 22.21
C ILE A 22 -8.93 19.26 21.66
N ILE A 23 -10.11 18.70 21.93
CA ILE A 23 -10.51 17.38 21.39
C ILE A 23 -10.52 17.41 19.87
N TYR A 24 -11.08 18.45 19.27
CA TYR A 24 -11.13 18.59 17.82
C TYR A 24 -9.72 18.69 17.20
N LEU A 25 -8.83 19.43 17.84
CA LEU A 25 -7.42 19.56 17.42
C LEU A 25 -6.69 18.22 17.49
N LEU A 26 -6.87 17.46 18.56
CA LEU A 26 -6.28 16.13 18.72
C LEU A 26 -6.81 15.15 17.67
N PHE A 27 -8.09 15.22 17.35
CA PHE A 27 -8.70 14.41 16.29
C PHE A 27 -8.11 14.75 14.92
N LEU A 28 -7.95 16.05 14.60
CA LEU A 28 -7.31 16.51 13.36
C LEU A 28 -5.86 16.02 13.24
N ILE A 29 -5.07 16.15 14.31
CA ILE A 29 -3.69 15.67 14.35
C ILE A 29 -3.66 14.15 14.12
N GLY A 30 -4.55 13.39 14.77
CA GLY A 30 -4.68 11.95 14.58
C GLY A 30 -4.99 11.56 13.13
N MET A 31 -5.89 12.29 12.47
CA MET A 31 -6.20 12.09 11.06
C MET A 31 -5.01 12.37 10.13
N ILE A 32 -4.25 13.43 10.41
CA ILE A 32 -3.05 13.77 9.63
C ILE A 32 -2.00 12.67 9.76
N ILE A 33 -1.73 12.21 10.98
CA ILE A 33 -0.76 11.14 11.24
C ILE A 33 -1.19 9.85 10.53
N PHE A 34 -2.47 9.47 10.62
CA PHE A 34 -3.01 8.28 9.96
C PHE A 34 -2.87 8.38 8.43
N SER A 35 -3.20 9.52 7.83
CA SER A 35 -3.03 9.77 6.39
C SER A 35 -1.57 9.69 5.96
N TYR A 36 -0.66 10.23 6.76
CA TYR A 36 0.77 10.19 6.49
C TYR A 36 1.33 8.77 6.52
N ILE A 37 0.93 7.95 7.51
CA ILE A 37 1.33 6.54 7.59
C ILE A 37 0.86 5.75 6.36
N ASN A 38 -0.40 5.97 5.92
CA ASN A 38 -0.93 5.31 4.74
C ASN A 38 -0.21 5.76 3.46
N PHE A 39 0.12 7.03 3.36
CA PHE A 39 0.91 7.57 2.24
C PHE A 39 2.31 6.95 2.17
N LEU A 40 3.00 6.81 3.30
CA LEU A 40 4.31 6.15 3.35
C LEU A 40 4.25 4.68 2.93
N LYS A 41 3.19 3.95 3.35
CA LYS A 41 2.97 2.56 2.91
C LYS A 41 2.75 2.48 1.40
N GLU A 42 1.97 3.39 0.84
CA GLU A 42 1.73 3.43 -0.61
C GLU A 42 3.01 3.76 -1.39
N LEU A 43 3.81 4.71 -0.93
CA LEU A 43 5.11 5.03 -1.52
C LEU A 43 6.05 3.82 -1.49
N LYS A 44 6.10 3.10 -0.37
CA LYS A 44 6.92 1.89 -0.25
C LYS A 44 6.52 0.83 -1.29
N ASN A 45 5.22 0.62 -1.48
CA ASN A 45 4.72 -0.36 -2.45
C ASN A 45 5.04 0.02 -3.91
N ARG A 46 5.16 1.30 -4.22
CA ARG A 46 5.50 1.79 -5.58
C ARG A 46 6.97 1.64 -5.94
N LYS A 47 7.83 1.39 -4.97
CA LYS A 47 9.27 1.24 -5.18
C LYS A 47 9.68 -0.15 -5.66
N TYR A 48 8.76 -1.10 -5.65
CA TYR A 48 8.98 -2.44 -6.16
C TYR A 48 8.81 -2.48 -7.67
N SER A 49 9.72 -3.17 -8.34
CA SER A 49 9.61 -3.52 -9.76
C SER A 49 9.90 -5.00 -9.97
N LEU A 50 9.26 -5.56 -11.00
CA LEU A 50 9.41 -6.95 -11.40
C LEU A 50 10.07 -7.02 -12.76
N LEU A 51 11.05 -7.87 -12.87
CA LEU A 51 11.64 -8.28 -14.15
C LEU A 51 11.43 -9.78 -14.32
N ILE A 52 10.77 -10.14 -15.42
CA ILE A 52 10.54 -11.54 -15.76
C ILE A 52 11.54 -11.95 -16.83
N ASP A 53 12.39 -12.90 -16.49
CA ASP A 53 13.34 -13.52 -17.42
C ASP A 53 13.07 -15.02 -17.50
N LYS A 54 12.38 -15.44 -18.58
CA LYS A 54 11.97 -16.84 -18.85
C LYS A 54 11.21 -17.45 -17.66
N GLN A 55 11.91 -18.19 -16.79
CA GLN A 55 11.33 -18.90 -15.65
C GLN A 55 11.75 -18.30 -14.30
N ILE A 56 12.30 -17.10 -14.31
CA ILE A 56 12.76 -16.41 -13.11
C ILE A 56 12.06 -15.06 -13.02
N ILE A 57 11.47 -14.79 -11.86
CA ILE A 57 10.90 -13.49 -11.51
C ILE A 57 11.89 -12.82 -10.55
N LYS A 58 12.48 -11.73 -10.99
CA LYS A 58 13.37 -10.90 -10.18
C LYS A 58 12.61 -9.76 -9.57
N ILE A 59 12.76 -9.55 -8.28
CA ILE A 59 12.12 -8.48 -7.54
C ILE A 59 13.18 -7.46 -7.18
N TYR A 60 12.93 -6.22 -7.58
CA TYR A 60 13.78 -5.09 -7.27
C TYR A 60 13.07 -4.13 -6.33
N TYR A 61 13.81 -3.58 -5.40
CA TYR A 61 13.38 -2.48 -4.56
C TYR A 61 14.35 -1.32 -4.72
N GLU A 62 13.87 -0.16 -5.15
CA GLU A 62 14.69 1.04 -5.44
C GLU A 62 15.87 0.78 -6.40
N ASN A 63 15.71 -0.15 -7.35
CA ASN A 63 16.70 -0.65 -8.31
C ASN A 63 17.73 -1.64 -7.76
N ASP A 64 17.67 -1.99 -6.48
CA ASP A 64 18.49 -3.08 -5.93
C ASP A 64 17.73 -4.41 -6.04
N GLU A 65 18.40 -5.46 -6.54
CA GLU A 65 17.83 -6.80 -6.59
C GLU A 65 17.69 -7.35 -5.16
N MET A 66 16.45 -7.58 -4.73
CA MET A 66 16.18 -8.09 -3.39
C MET A 66 16.04 -9.60 -3.36
N GLU A 67 15.35 -10.15 -4.34
CA GLU A 67 14.98 -11.56 -4.34
C GLU A 67 14.69 -12.02 -5.75
N TYR A 68 14.93 -13.30 -6.01
CA TYR A 68 14.50 -13.98 -7.22
C TYR A 68 13.63 -15.19 -6.89
N ILE A 69 12.57 -15.38 -7.65
CA ILE A 69 11.64 -16.49 -7.51
C ILE A 69 11.67 -17.29 -8.80
N LYS A 70 11.94 -18.60 -8.69
CA LYS A 70 11.78 -19.50 -9.84
C LYS A 70 10.31 -19.83 -10.02
N THR A 71 9.83 -19.79 -11.26
CA THR A 71 8.42 -20.09 -11.58
C THR A 71 7.99 -21.47 -11.07
N ASN A 72 8.91 -22.45 -11.06
CA ASN A 72 8.63 -23.80 -10.55
C ASN A 72 8.37 -23.87 -9.03
N ASN A 73 8.73 -22.84 -8.29
CA ASN A 73 8.50 -22.76 -6.84
C ASN A 73 7.18 -22.05 -6.50
N ILE A 74 6.46 -21.60 -7.52
CA ILE A 74 5.18 -20.90 -7.36
C ILE A 74 4.06 -21.92 -7.49
N ASP A 75 3.19 -21.99 -6.48
CA ASP A 75 1.97 -22.78 -6.54
C ASP A 75 0.83 -21.98 -7.14
N TYR A 76 0.57 -20.79 -6.60
CA TYR A 76 -0.45 -19.91 -7.13
C TYR A 76 -0.12 -18.42 -6.93
N VAL A 77 -0.80 -17.58 -7.69
CA VAL A 77 -0.75 -16.14 -7.57
C VAL A 77 -2.13 -15.59 -7.25
N ARG A 78 -2.18 -14.50 -6.49
CA ARG A 78 -3.42 -13.80 -6.16
C ARG A 78 -3.31 -12.35 -6.58
N PHE A 79 -4.34 -11.88 -7.30
CA PHE A 79 -4.56 -10.45 -7.53
C PHE A 79 -5.74 -9.99 -6.70
N TYR A 80 -5.57 -8.94 -5.90
CA TYR A 80 -6.64 -8.42 -5.06
C TYR A 80 -6.53 -6.90 -4.88
N SER A 81 -7.60 -6.30 -4.35
CA SER A 81 -7.61 -4.90 -3.95
C SER A 81 -7.70 -4.79 -2.42
N ILE A 82 -6.94 -3.88 -1.84
CA ILE A 82 -6.90 -3.69 -0.38
C ILE A 82 -8.26 -3.20 0.17
N ARG A 83 -9.12 -2.60 -0.69
CA ARG A 83 -10.41 -2.00 -0.28
C ARG A 83 -11.62 -2.86 -0.60
N HIS A 84 -11.63 -4.12 -0.23
CA HIS A 84 -12.70 -5.08 -0.47
C HIS A 84 -14.12 -4.70 -0.01
N ARG A 85 -14.31 -3.66 0.81
CA ARG A 85 -15.60 -3.43 1.49
C ARG A 85 -16.36 -2.17 1.09
N LYS A 86 -15.85 -1.34 0.21
CA LYS A 86 -16.61 -0.16 -0.25
C LYS A 86 -17.18 -0.41 -1.63
N LYS A 87 -18.50 -0.75 -1.62
CA LYS A 87 -19.35 -0.86 -2.82
C LYS A 87 -18.91 0.09 -3.94
N GLY A 88 -18.49 -0.50 -5.09
CA GLY A 88 -18.52 0.19 -6.37
C GLY A 88 -17.29 1.00 -6.77
N ARG A 89 -16.19 0.99 -6.02
CA ARG A 89 -14.94 1.62 -6.48
C ARG A 89 -13.81 0.60 -6.51
N ARG A 90 -13.41 0.21 -7.72
CA ARG A 90 -12.16 -0.52 -7.95
C ARG A 90 -11.00 0.37 -7.52
N GLU A 91 -10.03 -0.20 -6.82
CA GLU A 91 -8.75 0.48 -6.66
C GLU A 91 -8.08 0.63 -8.02
N LYS A 92 -7.41 1.75 -8.21
CA LYS A 92 -6.72 2.05 -9.46
C LYS A 92 -5.62 1.03 -9.76
N TYR A 93 -5.05 0.40 -8.74
CA TYR A 93 -3.93 -0.53 -8.84
C TYR A 93 -4.19 -1.79 -8.01
N PRO A 94 -4.11 -2.97 -8.64
CA PRO A 94 -4.22 -4.23 -7.93
C PRO A 94 -2.94 -4.55 -7.15
N THR A 95 -3.07 -5.39 -6.12
CA THR A 95 -1.95 -5.97 -5.39
C THR A 95 -1.74 -7.40 -5.85
N LEU A 96 -0.51 -7.72 -6.25
CA LEU A 96 -0.06 -9.08 -6.56
C LEU A 96 0.52 -9.72 -5.32
N GLN A 97 0.11 -10.96 -5.04
CA GLN A 97 0.72 -11.87 -4.08
C GLN A 97 1.15 -13.15 -4.79
N ILE A 98 2.33 -13.65 -4.46
CA ILE A 98 2.89 -14.90 -4.98
C ILE A 98 3.07 -15.86 -3.81
N PHE A 99 2.60 -17.11 -3.95
CA PHE A 99 2.63 -18.13 -2.93
C PHE A 99 3.34 -19.40 -3.43
N ASP A 100 4.05 -20.06 -2.52
CA ASP A 100 4.62 -21.39 -2.77
C ASP A 100 3.64 -22.51 -2.38
N ILE A 101 4.06 -23.77 -2.56
CA ILE A 101 3.27 -24.97 -2.27
C ILE A 101 2.93 -25.14 -0.78
N GLU A 102 3.68 -24.49 0.12
CA GLU A 102 3.44 -24.48 1.56
C GLU A 102 2.53 -23.31 1.99
N GLU A 103 1.89 -22.62 1.04
CA GLU A 103 1.09 -21.41 1.26
C GLU A 103 1.89 -20.24 1.84
N LYS A 104 3.21 -20.31 1.80
CA LYS A 104 4.06 -19.22 2.23
C LYS A 104 4.06 -18.11 1.18
N LYS A 105 3.82 -16.88 1.62
CA LYS A 105 3.89 -15.72 0.74
C LYS A 105 5.33 -15.39 0.39
N LEU A 106 5.69 -15.57 -0.89
CA LEU A 106 7.01 -15.28 -1.43
C LEU A 106 7.18 -13.79 -1.75
N ALA A 107 6.13 -13.15 -2.27
CA ALA A 107 6.17 -11.74 -2.61
C ALA A 107 4.79 -11.08 -2.49
N GLU A 108 4.78 -9.77 -2.23
CA GLU A 108 3.59 -8.93 -2.26
C GLU A 108 3.94 -7.53 -2.74
N MET A 109 3.23 -7.04 -3.76
CA MET A 109 3.45 -5.71 -4.30
C MET A 109 2.23 -5.16 -5.01
N THR A 110 2.11 -3.84 -5.01
CA THR A 110 1.13 -3.13 -5.83
C THR A 110 1.67 -2.95 -7.22
N ILE A 111 0.89 -3.31 -8.24
CA ILE A 111 1.24 -3.22 -9.65
C ILE A 111 0.28 -2.28 -10.38
N ASN A 112 0.70 -1.75 -11.52
CA ASN A 112 -0.18 -0.96 -12.38
C ASN A 112 -1.07 -1.86 -13.24
N LEU A 113 -2.09 -1.28 -13.89
CA LEU A 113 -3.04 -2.05 -14.69
C LEU A 113 -2.41 -2.72 -15.92
N ASN A 114 -1.42 -2.11 -16.55
CA ASN A 114 -0.74 -2.72 -17.69
C ASN A 114 0.03 -3.96 -17.24
N ASP A 115 0.77 -3.86 -16.14
CA ASP A 115 1.51 -4.98 -15.59
C ASP A 115 0.57 -6.08 -15.08
N TYR A 116 -0.59 -5.73 -14.55
CA TYR A 116 -1.61 -6.70 -14.14
C TYR A 116 -2.02 -7.61 -15.30
N TYR A 117 -2.37 -7.04 -16.48
CA TYR A 117 -2.76 -7.84 -17.63
C TYR A 117 -1.60 -8.66 -18.21
N LEU A 118 -0.39 -8.09 -18.25
CA LEU A 118 0.81 -8.79 -18.69
C LEU A 118 1.18 -9.95 -17.77
N LEU A 119 1.14 -9.75 -16.47
CA LEU A 119 1.45 -10.77 -15.46
C LEU A 119 0.38 -11.88 -15.45
N LYS A 120 -0.89 -11.51 -15.55
CA LYS A 120 -2.00 -12.48 -15.65
C LYS A 120 -1.81 -13.40 -16.84
N LYS A 121 -1.47 -12.83 -18.01
CA LYS A 121 -1.16 -13.61 -19.22
C LYS A 121 0.06 -14.50 -19.00
N TYR A 122 1.16 -13.97 -18.48
CA TYR A 122 2.38 -14.71 -18.22
C TYR A 122 2.15 -15.91 -17.28
N PHE A 123 1.43 -15.72 -16.18
CA PHE A 123 1.14 -16.80 -15.23
C PHE A 123 0.21 -17.86 -15.85
N ALA A 124 -0.76 -17.48 -16.65
CA ALA A 124 -1.62 -18.41 -17.38
C ALA A 124 -0.83 -19.22 -18.40
N GLU A 125 0.09 -18.62 -19.16
CA GLU A 125 0.96 -19.30 -20.13
C GLU A 125 1.92 -20.31 -19.46
N ASN A 126 2.28 -20.06 -18.19
CA ASN A 126 3.11 -20.97 -17.38
C ASN A 126 2.27 -21.98 -16.56
N ASN A 127 0.97 -22.09 -16.81
CA ASN A 127 0.04 -23.00 -16.13
C ASN A 127 -0.01 -22.80 -14.60
N LEU A 128 0.24 -21.61 -14.10
CA LEU A 128 0.10 -21.28 -12.70
C LEU A 128 -1.35 -20.99 -12.32
N ALA A 129 -1.77 -21.46 -11.15
CA ALA A 129 -3.10 -21.13 -10.64
C ALA A 129 -3.22 -19.64 -10.32
N ILE A 130 -4.27 -19.00 -10.84
CA ILE A 130 -4.54 -17.57 -10.65
C ILE A 130 -5.82 -17.39 -9.84
N ASN A 131 -5.70 -16.80 -8.66
CA ASN A 131 -6.83 -16.36 -7.86
C ASN A 131 -7.04 -14.85 -8.09
N ASP A 132 -7.95 -14.51 -9.00
CA ASP A 132 -8.17 -13.12 -9.39
C ASP A 132 -9.37 -12.52 -8.67
N GLN A 133 -9.12 -11.97 -7.50
CA GLN A 133 -10.11 -11.24 -6.73
C GLN A 133 -10.21 -9.76 -7.12
N TYR A 134 -9.36 -9.28 -8.01
CA TYR A 134 -9.41 -7.91 -8.50
C TYR A 134 -10.42 -7.72 -9.63
N GLU A 135 -10.55 -8.70 -10.51
CA GLU A 135 -11.48 -8.67 -11.66
C GLU A 135 -12.91 -9.10 -11.27
N ASP A 136 -13.06 -9.88 -10.20
CA ASP A 136 -14.34 -10.37 -9.68
C ASP A 136 -15.21 -9.28 -9.01
N PHE A 137 -14.84 -7.99 -9.15
CA PHE A 137 -15.57 -6.85 -8.57
C PHE A 137 -16.20 -5.95 -9.65
#